data_e2b011b57c4129985cbf109bc97b4776
#
_entry.id   e2b011b57c4129985cbf109bc97b4776
#
_cell.length_a   1.000
_cell.length_b   1.000
_cell.length_c   1.000
_cell.angle_alpha   90.00
_cell.angle_beta   90.00
_cell.angle_gamma   90.00
#
_symmetry.space_group_name_H-M   'P 1'
#
loop_
_entity.id
_entity.type
_entity.pdbx_description
1 polymer ?
#
loop_
_entity_poly.entity_id
_entity_poly.type
_entity_poly.pdbx_seq_one_letter_code
_entity_poly.pdbx_strand_id
1 'polypeptide(L)'
;MNWPKKTRNHGNFTVLVIVSIFFVPILQQSTFGNHGKEIDLKFSDAQFLILPGKNIHQVKFTTTYSVSDSDTVGKQINGIMEIFTDNGTLVKTTSIPNGFKADKTGFQQFVTSLPTTSPNTINTIVLFTDLNKTSPLSNSINRDLVLNKTQ
;
A
#
# COMPACT_ATOMS: atom_id res chain seq x y z
N MET A 1 -28.93 -34.67 64.57
CA MET A 1 -27.90 -33.63 64.15
C MET A 1 -27.51 -33.91 62.74
N ASN A 2 -28.11 -33.17 61.81
CA ASN A 2 -27.79 -33.30 60.36
C ASN A 2 -26.92 -32.15 59.90
N TRP A 3 -25.71 -32.44 59.42
CA TRP A 3 -24.81 -31.49 58.81
C TRP A 3 -25.14 -31.38 57.33
N PRO A 4 -25.26 -30.19 56.75
CA PRO A 4 -25.47 -30.04 55.32
C PRO A 4 -24.18 -30.27 54.55
N LYS A 5 -24.23 -31.09 53.49
CA LYS A 5 -23.15 -31.35 52.55
C LYS A 5 -22.93 -30.12 51.68
N LYS A 6 -21.70 -29.59 51.76
CA LYS A 6 -21.21 -28.47 50.93
C LYS A 6 -20.95 -28.96 49.52
N THR A 7 -21.83 -28.65 48.60
CA THR A 7 -21.61 -28.90 47.17
C THR A 7 -20.54 -27.93 46.64
N ARG A 8 -19.43 -28.47 46.19
CA ARG A 8 -18.39 -27.74 45.49
C ARG A 8 -18.84 -27.51 44.04
N ASN A 9 -19.23 -26.30 43.71
CA ASN A 9 -19.36 -25.86 42.30
C ASN A 9 -17.99 -25.77 41.68
N HIS A 10 -17.69 -26.69 40.77
CA HIS A 10 -16.55 -26.56 39.86
C HIS A 10 -16.98 -25.63 38.75
N GLY A 11 -16.63 -24.35 38.86
CA GLY A 11 -16.75 -23.40 37.78
C GLY A 11 -15.76 -23.77 36.67
N ASN A 12 -16.29 -24.28 35.57
CA ASN A 12 -15.51 -24.44 34.34
C ASN A 12 -15.15 -23.04 33.81
N PHE A 13 -13.93 -22.63 34.11
CA PHE A 13 -13.32 -21.49 33.43
C PHE A 13 -12.94 -21.94 32.02
N THR A 14 -13.81 -21.64 31.04
CA THR A 14 -13.44 -21.73 29.63
C THR A 14 -12.56 -20.55 29.33
N VAL A 15 -11.25 -20.79 29.30
CA VAL A 15 -10.28 -19.81 28.82
C VAL A 15 -10.45 -19.71 27.31
N LEU A 16 -11.12 -18.65 26.85
CA LEU A 16 -11.22 -18.31 25.45
C LEU A 16 -9.86 -17.74 25.02
N VAL A 17 -9.00 -18.58 24.47
CA VAL A 17 -7.75 -18.13 23.84
C VAL A 17 -8.11 -17.50 22.51
N ILE A 18 -8.23 -16.17 22.48
CA ILE A 18 -8.33 -15.42 21.23
C ILE A 18 -6.93 -15.42 20.62
N VAL A 19 -6.70 -16.34 19.70
CA VAL A 19 -5.52 -16.28 18.82
C VAL A 19 -5.78 -15.15 17.83
N SER A 20 -5.32 -13.96 18.19
CA SER A 20 -5.23 -12.86 17.23
C SER A 20 -4.14 -13.21 16.22
N ILE A 21 -4.55 -13.76 15.08
CA ILE A 21 -3.67 -13.92 13.93
C ILE A 21 -3.42 -12.50 13.41
N PHE A 22 -2.35 -11.89 13.91
CA PHE A 22 -1.79 -10.73 13.27
C PHE A 22 -1.29 -11.17 11.88
N PHE A 23 -2.10 -10.94 10.86
CA PHE A 23 -1.59 -10.83 9.50
C PHE A 23 -0.69 -9.59 9.48
N VAL A 24 0.55 -9.77 9.89
CA VAL A 24 1.62 -8.85 9.51
C VAL A 24 1.80 -9.11 8.02
N PRO A 25 1.48 -8.17 7.13
CA PRO A 25 1.98 -8.25 5.77
C PRO A 25 3.50 -8.15 5.92
N ILE A 26 4.15 -9.31 5.90
CA ILE A 26 5.59 -9.37 5.69
C ILE A 26 5.77 -8.89 4.25
N LEU A 27 5.88 -7.57 4.07
CA LEU A 27 6.73 -7.03 3.05
C LEU A 27 8.16 -7.48 3.42
N GLN A 28 8.41 -8.78 3.19
CA GLN A 28 9.77 -9.20 2.95
C GLN A 28 10.28 -8.21 1.92
N GLN A 29 11.29 -7.44 2.29
CA GLN A 29 12.24 -6.93 1.33
C GLN A 29 12.79 -8.18 0.62
N SER A 30 11.96 -8.73 -0.26
CA SER A 30 12.42 -9.68 -1.25
C SER A 30 13.43 -8.87 -2.04
N THR A 31 14.69 -9.16 -1.80
CA THR A 31 15.72 -9.04 -2.81
C THR A 31 15.20 -9.85 -3.98
N PHE A 32 14.27 -9.24 -4.76
CA PHE A 32 13.84 -9.79 -6.02
C PHE A 32 15.10 -9.88 -6.84
N GLY A 33 15.57 -11.13 -7.00
CA GLY A 33 16.69 -11.43 -7.85
C GLY A 33 16.50 -10.71 -9.16
N ASN A 34 17.59 -10.27 -9.72
CA ASN A 34 17.74 -9.47 -10.93
C ASN A 34 17.27 -10.23 -12.18
N HIS A 35 16.03 -10.79 -12.16
CA HIS A 35 15.31 -11.17 -13.36
C HIS A 35 14.93 -9.84 -14.02
N GLY A 36 15.40 -9.62 -15.24
CA GLY A 36 15.29 -8.37 -15.98
C GLY A 36 13.88 -7.81 -15.83
N LYS A 37 13.77 -6.66 -15.17
CA LYS A 37 12.49 -6.00 -14.96
C LYS A 37 11.95 -5.62 -16.32
N GLU A 38 10.72 -5.99 -16.61
CA GLU A 38 10.07 -5.72 -17.89
C GLU A 38 9.85 -4.22 -18.08
N ILE A 39 9.71 -3.49 -16.97
CA ILE A 39 9.42 -2.05 -16.93
C ILE A 39 10.38 -1.34 -15.98
N ASP A 40 11.07 -0.32 -16.48
CA ASP A 40 11.86 0.61 -15.70
C ASP A 40 11.00 1.81 -15.29
N LEU A 41 10.71 1.92 -14.01
CA LEU A 41 9.87 2.95 -13.42
C LEU A 41 10.76 4.04 -12.80
N LYS A 42 10.48 5.31 -13.12
CA LYS A 42 11.22 6.47 -12.60
C LYS A 42 10.28 7.45 -11.92
N PHE A 43 10.75 8.02 -10.83
CA PHE A 43 10.08 9.11 -10.15
C PHE A 43 10.10 10.37 -11.05
N SER A 44 8.96 11.06 -11.12
CA SER A 44 8.83 12.34 -11.82
C SER A 44 8.47 13.46 -10.87
N ASP A 45 7.34 13.34 -10.15
CA ASP A 45 6.85 14.36 -9.22
C ASP A 45 5.95 13.74 -8.16
N ALA A 46 5.89 14.37 -6.98
CA ALA A 46 4.92 14.01 -5.96
C ALA A 46 4.53 15.23 -5.12
N GLN A 47 3.26 15.26 -4.71
CA GLN A 47 2.69 16.33 -3.89
C GLN A 47 1.83 15.73 -2.78
N PHE A 48 1.97 16.27 -1.59
CA PHE A 48 1.10 15.96 -0.46
C PHE A 48 0.53 17.28 0.06
N LEU A 49 -0.76 17.52 -0.17
CA LEU A 49 -1.41 18.83 -0.04
C LEU A 49 -2.64 18.78 0.84
N ILE A 50 -2.96 19.90 1.49
CA ILE A 50 -4.28 20.15 2.06
C ILE A 50 -5.18 20.71 0.95
N LEU A 51 -6.35 20.10 0.74
CA LEU A 51 -7.33 20.65 -0.20
C LEU A 51 -8.17 21.72 0.54
N PRO A 52 -8.10 22.99 0.10
CA PRO A 52 -8.88 24.07 0.70
C PRO A 52 -10.38 23.76 0.70
N GLY A 53 -11.06 24.01 1.83
CA GLY A 53 -12.50 23.78 1.98
C GLY A 53 -12.95 22.32 2.05
N LYS A 54 -12.02 21.37 2.00
CA LYS A 54 -12.26 19.94 2.21
C LYS A 54 -11.38 19.48 3.35
N ASN A 55 -11.95 18.82 4.35
CA ASN A 55 -11.18 18.23 5.46
C ASN A 55 -10.46 16.95 5.02
N ILE A 56 -9.67 17.05 3.95
CA ILE A 56 -8.90 15.94 3.39
C ILE A 56 -7.52 16.42 2.94
N HIS A 57 -6.55 15.53 3.09
CA HIS A 57 -5.25 15.65 2.46
C HIS A 57 -5.28 14.93 1.11
N GLN A 58 -4.62 15.46 0.10
CA GLN A 58 -4.46 14.81 -1.20
C GLN A 58 -3.02 14.40 -1.43
N VAL A 59 -2.81 13.15 -1.81
CA VAL A 59 -1.54 12.65 -2.31
C VAL A 59 -1.65 12.52 -3.83
N LYS A 60 -0.69 13.14 -4.53
CA LYS A 60 -0.52 13.02 -5.97
C LYS A 60 0.90 12.54 -6.23
N PHE A 61 1.04 11.48 -7.01
CA PHE A 61 2.33 10.88 -7.32
C PHE A 61 2.41 10.59 -8.82
N THR A 62 3.44 11.10 -9.47
CA THR A 62 3.64 10.95 -10.92
C THR A 62 4.91 10.18 -11.17
N THR A 63 4.82 9.17 -12.02
CA THR A 63 5.94 8.36 -12.50
C THR A 63 6.03 8.42 -14.01
N THR A 64 7.24 8.30 -14.53
CA THR A 64 7.50 7.94 -15.92
C THR A 64 7.98 6.50 -15.99
N TYR A 65 7.78 5.85 -17.12
CA TYR A 65 8.22 4.48 -17.31
C TYR A 65 8.72 4.22 -18.73
N SER A 66 9.55 3.19 -18.86
CA SER A 66 9.93 2.60 -20.14
C SER A 66 9.85 1.08 -20.07
N VAL A 67 9.29 0.46 -21.11
CA VAL A 67 9.16 -0.98 -21.23
C VAL A 67 10.33 -1.51 -22.05
N SER A 68 11.12 -2.40 -21.46
CA SER A 68 12.27 -3.05 -22.11
C SER A 68 11.88 -4.33 -22.84
N ASP A 69 10.85 -5.03 -22.35
CA ASP A 69 10.35 -6.26 -22.96
C ASP A 69 9.27 -5.93 -24.00
N SER A 70 9.52 -6.34 -25.26
CA SER A 70 8.58 -6.14 -26.36
C SER A 70 7.23 -6.84 -26.14
N ASP A 71 7.25 -7.96 -25.43
CA ASP A 71 6.04 -8.73 -25.17
C ASP A 71 5.12 -8.08 -24.15
N THR A 72 5.64 -7.16 -23.35
CA THR A 72 4.87 -6.36 -22.38
C THR A 72 4.24 -5.14 -23.01
N VAL A 73 4.79 -4.63 -24.12
CA VAL A 73 4.18 -3.51 -24.86
C VAL A 73 2.81 -3.94 -25.41
N GLY A 74 1.82 -3.13 -25.13
CA GLY A 74 0.43 -3.39 -25.52
C GLY A 74 -0.37 -4.26 -24.55
N LYS A 75 0.26 -4.89 -23.54
CA LYS A 75 -0.46 -5.62 -22.50
C LYS A 75 -1.18 -4.67 -21.55
N GLN A 76 -2.29 -5.15 -21.00
CA GLN A 76 -2.99 -4.49 -19.89
C GLN A 76 -2.26 -4.82 -18.59
N ILE A 77 -1.80 -3.78 -17.90
CA ILE A 77 -1.09 -3.88 -16.62
C ILE A 77 -1.75 -2.98 -15.57
N ASN A 78 -1.33 -3.11 -14.33
CA ASN A 78 -1.83 -2.28 -13.24
C ASN A 78 -0.71 -1.50 -12.58
N GLY A 79 -1.06 -0.37 -11.96
CA GLY A 79 -0.19 0.39 -11.09
C GLY A 79 -0.77 0.40 -9.68
N ILE A 80 0.09 0.22 -8.69
CA ILE A 80 -0.26 0.23 -7.27
C ILE A 80 0.55 1.32 -6.59
N MET A 81 -0.13 2.09 -5.74
CA MET A 81 0.49 3.02 -4.81
C MET A 81 0.05 2.66 -3.39
N GLU A 82 1.01 2.39 -2.54
CA GLU A 82 0.82 2.13 -1.11
C GLU A 82 1.37 3.31 -0.30
N ILE A 83 0.64 3.70 0.73
CA ILE A 83 0.97 4.82 1.60
C ILE A 83 1.09 4.30 3.03
N PHE A 84 2.21 4.60 3.65
CA PHE A 84 2.54 4.20 5.01
C PHE A 84 2.79 5.43 5.88
N THR A 85 2.60 5.29 7.17
CA THR A 85 3.10 6.23 8.16
C THR A 85 4.62 6.08 8.29
N ASP A 86 5.28 7.01 8.95
CA ASP A 86 6.71 6.97 9.29
C ASP A 86 7.13 5.75 10.12
N ASN A 87 6.20 5.18 10.90
CA ASN A 87 6.44 3.94 11.65
C ASN A 87 6.12 2.65 10.85
N GLY A 88 5.86 2.76 9.54
CA GLY A 88 5.63 1.62 8.65
C GLY A 88 4.21 1.05 8.66
N THR A 89 3.23 1.72 9.29
CA THR A 89 1.84 1.27 9.26
C THR A 89 1.19 1.64 7.92
N LEU A 90 0.59 0.67 7.22
CA LEU A 90 -0.14 0.90 5.98
C LEU A 90 -1.38 1.76 6.26
N VAL A 91 -1.45 2.90 5.61
CA VAL A 91 -2.58 3.85 5.67
C VAL A 91 -3.57 3.59 4.56
N LYS A 92 -3.06 3.39 3.34
CA LYS A 92 -3.92 3.25 2.15
C LYS A 92 -3.20 2.55 1.01
N THR A 93 -3.96 1.75 0.26
CA THR A 93 -3.57 1.24 -1.05
C THR A 93 -4.48 1.85 -2.12
N THR A 94 -3.90 2.29 -3.21
CA THR A 94 -4.60 2.82 -4.39
C THR A 94 -4.08 2.12 -5.63
N SER A 95 -4.95 1.78 -6.55
CA SER A 95 -4.55 1.22 -7.85
C SER A 95 -5.19 1.99 -8.99
N ILE A 96 -4.61 1.92 -10.18
CA ILE A 96 -5.21 2.49 -11.39
C ILE A 96 -6.49 1.69 -11.70
N PRO A 97 -7.68 2.36 -11.76
CA PRO A 97 -8.92 1.67 -12.07
C PRO A 97 -8.82 0.95 -13.44
N ASN A 98 -9.13 -0.34 -13.46
CA ASN A 98 -9.06 -1.21 -14.66
C ASN A 98 -7.66 -1.35 -15.27
N GLY A 99 -6.62 -0.85 -14.60
CA GLY A 99 -5.27 -0.83 -15.17
C GLY A 99 -5.11 0.10 -16.36
N PHE A 100 -4.02 -0.08 -17.11
CA PHE A 100 -3.74 0.70 -18.33
C PHE A 100 -2.95 -0.17 -19.33
N LYS A 101 -3.04 0.19 -20.60
CA LYS A 101 -2.26 -0.46 -21.65
C LYS A 101 -0.82 0.10 -21.62
N ALA A 102 0.16 -0.79 -21.51
CA ALA A 102 1.56 -0.40 -21.47
C ALA A 102 2.05 0.01 -22.85
N ASP A 103 2.42 1.27 -23.02
CA ASP A 103 3.16 1.75 -24.19
C ASP A 103 4.67 1.55 -23.98
N LYS A 104 5.47 1.68 -25.03
CA LYS A 104 6.93 1.57 -24.93
C LYS A 104 7.53 2.56 -23.91
N THR A 105 6.95 3.73 -23.79
CA THR A 105 7.24 4.75 -22.78
C THR A 105 5.96 5.47 -22.41
N GLY A 106 5.88 5.99 -21.20
CA GLY A 106 4.71 6.74 -20.77
C GLY A 106 4.86 7.34 -19.39
N PHE A 107 3.75 7.86 -18.89
CA PHE A 107 3.65 8.31 -17.50
C PHE A 107 2.35 7.81 -16.89
N GLN A 108 2.36 7.68 -15.56
CA GLN A 108 1.17 7.37 -14.78
C GLN A 108 1.09 8.29 -13.58
N GLN A 109 -0.12 8.69 -13.26
CA GLN A 109 -0.42 9.53 -12.13
C GLN A 109 -1.37 8.81 -11.18
N PHE A 110 -0.98 8.75 -9.91
CA PHE A 110 -1.80 8.27 -8.81
C PHE A 110 -2.32 9.47 -8.04
N VAL A 111 -3.61 9.49 -7.77
CA VAL A 111 -4.24 10.51 -6.94
C VAL A 111 -5.12 9.83 -5.91
N THR A 112 -4.94 10.17 -4.65
CA THR A 112 -5.78 9.63 -3.57
C THR A 112 -5.97 10.67 -2.47
N SER A 113 -6.99 10.45 -1.66
CA SER A 113 -7.29 11.32 -0.50
C SER A 113 -7.03 10.55 0.79
N LEU A 114 -6.49 11.25 1.78
CA LEU A 114 -6.29 10.78 3.13
C LEU A 114 -7.10 11.65 4.11
N PRO A 115 -7.53 11.10 5.26
CA PRO A 115 -8.11 11.91 6.33
C PRO A 115 -7.14 12.99 6.83
N THR A 116 -7.64 14.10 7.33
CA THR A 116 -6.80 15.17 7.94
C THR A 116 -6.10 14.73 9.23
N THR A 117 -6.54 13.62 9.81
CA THR A 117 -5.86 12.95 10.94
C THR A 117 -4.62 12.18 10.54
N SER A 118 -4.35 12.06 9.23
CA SER A 118 -3.12 11.41 8.73
C SER A 118 -1.88 12.20 9.14
N PRO A 119 -0.73 11.52 9.35
CA PRO A 119 0.53 12.19 9.69
C PRO A 119 0.93 13.24 8.66
N ASN A 120 1.72 14.22 9.08
CA ASN A 120 2.27 15.24 8.17
C ASN A 120 3.40 14.69 7.28
N THR A 121 3.94 13.54 7.61
CA THR A 121 4.93 12.81 6.80
C THR A 121 4.41 11.41 6.53
N ILE A 122 4.50 10.99 5.28
CA ILE A 122 4.09 9.66 4.81
C ILE A 122 5.20 9.09 3.93
N ASN A 123 5.32 7.77 3.95
CA ASN A 123 6.14 7.03 3.00
C ASN A 123 5.25 6.45 1.90
N THR A 124 5.63 6.62 0.65
CA THR A 124 4.85 6.18 -0.51
C THR A 124 5.67 5.22 -1.36
N ILE A 125 5.10 4.05 -1.63
CA ILE A 125 5.69 3.03 -2.52
C ILE A 125 4.81 2.88 -3.75
N VAL A 126 5.43 2.97 -4.94
CA VAL A 126 4.75 2.79 -6.22
C VAL A 126 5.44 1.70 -7.03
N LEU A 127 4.66 0.81 -7.63
CA LEU A 127 5.13 -0.24 -8.54
C LEU A 127 4.06 -0.57 -9.58
N PHE A 128 4.50 -1.19 -10.70
CA PHE A 128 3.60 -1.76 -11.69
C PHE A 128 3.56 -3.28 -11.58
N THR A 129 2.39 -3.85 -11.82
CA THR A 129 2.13 -5.29 -11.71
C THR A 129 1.36 -5.79 -12.92
N ASP A 130 1.22 -7.11 -13.03
CA ASP A 130 0.20 -7.70 -13.88
C ASP A 130 -1.21 -7.17 -13.51
N LEU A 131 -2.18 -7.36 -14.38
CA LEU A 131 -3.54 -6.86 -14.17
C LEU A 131 -4.18 -7.41 -12.88
N ASN A 132 -3.84 -8.65 -12.52
CA ASN A 132 -4.34 -9.33 -11.33
C ASN A 132 -3.63 -8.91 -10.04
N LYS A 133 -2.60 -8.05 -10.12
CA LYS A 133 -1.78 -7.56 -8.99
C LYS A 133 -1.02 -8.67 -8.26
N THR A 134 -0.70 -9.73 -8.95
CA THR A 134 -0.01 -10.91 -8.38
C THR A 134 1.50 -10.91 -8.63
N SER A 135 1.94 -10.31 -9.74
CA SER A 135 3.35 -10.31 -10.14
C SER A 135 3.86 -8.90 -10.40
N PRO A 136 4.96 -8.47 -9.77
CA PRO A 136 5.58 -7.19 -10.06
C PRO A 136 6.27 -7.24 -11.42
N LEU A 137 5.99 -6.26 -12.27
CA LEU A 137 6.58 -6.08 -13.60
C LEU A 137 7.64 -4.97 -13.62
N SER A 138 7.67 -4.12 -12.59
CA SER A 138 8.63 -3.01 -12.50
C SER A 138 9.47 -3.07 -11.23
N ASN A 139 10.50 -2.19 -11.17
CA ASN A 139 11.04 -1.78 -9.89
C ASN A 139 9.98 -1.04 -9.07
N SER A 140 10.21 -0.92 -7.77
CA SER A 140 9.45 -0.04 -6.90
C SER A 140 10.14 1.33 -6.78
N ILE A 141 9.33 2.38 -6.64
CA ILE A 141 9.78 3.71 -6.24
C ILE A 141 9.30 3.94 -4.82
N ASN A 142 10.21 4.30 -3.94
CA ASN A 142 9.93 4.65 -2.55
C ASN A 142 10.28 6.14 -2.32
N ARG A 143 9.33 6.92 -1.73
CA ARG A 143 9.52 8.34 -1.41
C ARG A 143 8.80 8.73 -0.13
N ASP A 144 9.51 9.50 0.69
CA ASP A 144 8.90 10.22 1.80
C ASP A 144 8.32 11.54 1.27
N LEU A 145 7.09 11.81 1.65
CA LEU A 145 6.37 13.04 1.30
C LEU A 145 5.98 13.79 2.58
N VAL A 146 6.28 15.09 2.57
CA VAL A 146 5.91 15.99 3.66
C VAL A 146 4.72 16.84 3.22
N LEU A 147 3.76 17.00 4.11
CA LEU A 147 2.55 17.78 3.86
C LEU A 147 2.91 19.25 3.64
N ASN A 148 2.69 19.74 2.42
CA ASN A 148 2.77 21.15 2.10
C ASN A 148 1.50 21.86 2.57
N LYS A 149 1.65 22.65 3.63
CA LYS A 149 0.62 23.61 4.03
C LYS A 149 0.68 24.75 3.01
N THR A 150 -0.16 24.71 2.00
CA THR A 150 -0.38 25.88 1.13
C THR A 150 -0.87 27.03 2.03
N GLN A 151 -0.06 28.09 2.10
CA GLN A 151 -0.44 29.36 2.75
C GLN A 151 -1.57 30.02 1.98
#